data_0abffad1f36a49a3317e4b2a66e1d8c6
#
_entry.id   0abffad1f36a49a3317e4b2a66e1d8c6
#
_cell.length_a   1.000
_cell.length_b   1.000
_cell.length_c   1.000
_cell.angle_alpha   90.00
_cell.angle_beta   90.00
_cell.angle_gamma   90.00
#
_symmetry.space_group_name_H-M   'P 1'
#
loop_
_entity.id
_entity.type
_entity.pdbx_description
1 polymer ?
#
loop_
_entity_poly.entity_id
_entity_poly.type
_entity_poly.pdbx_seq_one_letter_code
_entity_poly.pdbx_strand_id
1 'polypeptide(L)'
;MLLMIEAHTLDAWTRLDVRRTQAFRDATILGGFAAPFFLWLAGVSLVFAAARAANPRDGVRAVFRRGLEIFVLAFLFRVQGFLVTPGGPLLLIFRVDVLNVMGPAIVACALLWGAARSPAARVALFGAAAIAIAMASPIVRASALVDRLPVWFQWYLRPAGEQTTFTLMPWAGFVFAGAACGAVLVEAHAAGTTRRVHGALAAAGAALVAIGFLTAARPSIYASSSFWTSSPTWFAIRVGILTIALSGFYVLDAAVNRERGHSALSSWLAPLGVFGRASLFVYWIHVELVYGYASWLWRHRLPLWATAAAFVAFSSLMYGAVVLRDRVLTLRRPRRSGAVTHAAPA
;
A
#
# COMPACT_ATOMS: atom_id res chain seq x y z
N MET A 1 3.13 -0.58 7.20
CA MET A 1 3.92 0.61 7.60
C MET A 1 5.35 0.24 8.01
N LEU A 2 5.59 -0.77 8.86
CA LEU A 2 6.96 -1.15 9.28
C LEU A 2 7.88 -1.44 8.09
N LEU A 3 7.46 -2.23 7.11
CA LEU A 3 8.24 -2.49 5.88
C LEU A 3 8.58 -1.20 5.11
N MET A 4 7.71 -0.20 5.18
CA MET A 4 7.94 1.08 4.50
C MET A 4 8.98 1.93 5.25
N ILE A 5 8.91 1.94 6.58
CA ILE A 5 9.92 2.59 7.42
C ILE A 5 11.28 1.90 7.22
N GLU A 6 11.30 0.56 7.21
CA GLU A 6 12.51 -0.24 6.97
C GLU A 6 13.13 0.10 5.60
N ALA A 7 12.35 0.03 4.52
CA ALA A 7 12.84 0.34 3.18
C ALA A 7 13.46 1.74 3.09
N HIS A 8 12.80 2.75 3.67
CA HIS A 8 13.27 4.13 3.59
C HIS A 8 14.49 4.39 4.48
N THR A 9 14.54 3.80 5.68
CA THR A 9 15.72 3.93 6.55
C THR A 9 16.95 3.24 5.96
N LEU A 10 16.77 2.04 5.39
CA LEU A 10 17.82 1.34 4.65
C LEU A 10 18.33 2.19 3.48
N ASP A 11 17.40 2.76 2.71
CA ASP A 11 17.77 3.59 1.55
C ASP A 11 18.46 4.89 1.96
N ALA A 12 17.93 5.63 2.93
CA ALA A 12 18.43 6.96 3.24
C ALA A 12 19.67 6.97 4.14
N TRP A 13 19.80 6.00 5.06
CA TRP A 13 20.78 6.09 6.15
C TRP A 13 21.97 5.17 6.01
N THR A 14 21.82 4.03 5.28
CA THR A 14 22.92 3.08 5.12
C THR A 14 24.03 3.65 4.23
N ARG A 15 25.28 3.45 4.63
CA ARG A 15 26.48 3.84 3.88
C ARG A 15 26.47 3.23 2.48
N LEU A 16 27.00 3.99 1.50
CA LEU A 16 26.98 3.59 0.09
C LEU A 16 27.86 2.36 -0.19
N ASP A 17 28.98 2.18 0.52
CA ASP A 17 29.86 1.02 0.41
C ASP A 17 29.15 -0.28 0.84
N VAL A 18 28.34 -0.22 1.91
CA VAL A 18 27.58 -1.36 2.44
C VAL A 18 26.48 -1.82 1.50
N ARG A 19 25.92 -0.94 0.66
CA ARG A 19 24.85 -1.28 -0.28
C ARG A 19 25.24 -2.33 -1.34
N ARG A 20 26.52 -2.56 -1.55
CA ARG A 20 27.04 -3.60 -2.45
C ARG A 20 27.12 -4.99 -1.81
N THR A 21 26.94 -5.09 -0.50
CA THR A 21 27.02 -6.37 0.23
C THR A 21 25.79 -7.24 0.04
N GLN A 22 25.95 -8.57 0.21
CA GLN A 22 24.82 -9.50 0.16
C GLN A 22 23.85 -9.22 1.30
N ALA A 23 24.34 -8.95 2.51
CA ALA A 23 23.51 -8.64 3.67
C ALA A 23 22.56 -7.44 3.43
N PHE A 24 23.03 -6.39 2.74
CA PHE A 24 22.16 -5.27 2.36
C PHE A 24 21.11 -5.69 1.34
N ARG A 25 21.48 -6.48 0.32
CA ARG A 25 20.53 -6.98 -0.67
C ARG A 25 19.43 -7.83 -0.03
N ASP A 26 19.81 -8.70 0.92
CA ASP A 26 18.86 -9.55 1.64
C ASP A 26 17.91 -8.72 2.52
N ALA A 27 18.41 -7.70 3.22
CA ALA A 27 17.59 -6.77 3.97
C ALA A 27 16.58 -6.02 3.08
N THR A 28 16.98 -5.59 1.87
CA THR A 28 16.10 -4.86 0.96
C THR A 28 15.00 -5.72 0.32
N ILE A 29 15.08 -7.06 0.41
CA ILE A 29 14.01 -7.95 -0.08
C ILE A 29 12.69 -7.66 0.62
N LEU A 30 12.70 -7.50 1.95
CA LEU A 30 11.50 -7.19 2.74
C LEU A 30 10.97 -5.79 2.40
N GLY A 31 11.84 -4.79 2.34
CA GLY A 31 11.49 -3.43 1.92
C GLY A 31 10.86 -3.37 0.54
N GLY A 32 11.27 -4.28 -0.37
CA GLY A 32 10.69 -4.43 -1.70
C GLY A 32 9.21 -4.85 -1.72
N PHE A 33 8.65 -5.28 -0.60
CA PHE A 33 7.21 -5.54 -0.43
C PHE A 33 6.45 -4.33 0.11
N ALA A 34 7.11 -3.28 0.57
CA ALA A 34 6.46 -2.15 1.21
C ALA A 34 5.39 -1.48 0.34
N ALA A 35 5.75 -1.07 -0.87
CA ALA A 35 4.82 -0.43 -1.80
C ALA A 35 3.77 -1.39 -2.37
N PRO A 36 4.10 -2.62 -2.83
CA PRO A 36 3.10 -3.61 -3.23
C PRO A 36 2.08 -3.88 -2.14
N PHE A 37 2.52 -4.07 -0.90
CA PHE A 37 1.63 -4.35 0.24
C PHE A 37 0.72 -3.16 0.56
N PHE A 38 1.26 -1.94 0.54
CA PHE A 38 0.50 -0.73 0.79
C PHE A 38 -0.61 -0.52 -0.23
N LEU A 39 -0.29 -0.64 -1.53
CA LEU A 39 -1.25 -0.49 -2.63
C LEU A 39 -2.30 -1.62 -2.61
N TRP A 40 -1.86 -2.84 -2.38
CA TRP A 40 -2.75 -4.00 -2.33
C TRP A 40 -3.73 -3.92 -1.16
N LEU A 41 -3.28 -3.55 0.05
CA LEU A 41 -4.15 -3.34 1.20
C LEU A 41 -5.11 -2.16 0.99
N ALA A 42 -4.69 -1.11 0.29
CA ALA A 42 -5.59 -0.03 -0.11
C ALA A 42 -6.74 -0.59 -0.95
N GLY A 43 -6.45 -1.48 -1.91
CA GLY A 43 -7.45 -2.19 -2.71
C GLY A 43 -8.42 -3.02 -1.87
N VAL A 44 -7.92 -3.84 -0.93
CA VAL A 44 -8.76 -4.59 0.00
C VAL A 44 -9.66 -3.65 0.81
N SER A 45 -9.06 -2.62 1.39
CA SER A 45 -9.76 -1.71 2.32
C SER A 45 -10.87 -0.90 1.65
N LEU A 46 -10.66 -0.45 0.40
CA LEU A 46 -11.68 0.32 -0.34
C LEU A 46 -12.94 -0.50 -0.60
N VAL A 47 -12.78 -1.80 -0.86
CA VAL A 47 -13.93 -2.70 -1.10
C VAL A 47 -14.74 -2.88 0.18
N PHE A 48 -14.08 -3.11 1.31
CA PHE A 48 -14.77 -3.16 2.61
C PHE A 48 -15.46 -1.83 2.95
N ALA A 49 -14.85 -0.69 2.61
CA ALA A 49 -15.46 0.62 2.81
C ALA A 49 -16.71 0.80 1.92
N ALA A 50 -16.63 0.42 0.65
CA ALA A 50 -17.76 0.48 -0.27
C ALA A 50 -18.92 -0.44 0.15
N ALA A 51 -18.59 -1.66 0.61
CA ALA A 51 -19.59 -2.66 1.02
C ALA A 51 -20.33 -2.28 2.32
N ARG A 52 -19.74 -1.45 3.18
CA ARG A 52 -20.37 -0.97 4.43
C ARG A 52 -21.41 0.13 4.22
N ALA A 53 -21.45 0.76 3.05
CA ALA A 53 -22.43 1.80 2.77
C ALA A 53 -23.84 1.20 2.65
N ALA A 54 -24.83 1.88 3.24
CA ALA A 54 -26.22 1.46 3.18
C ALA A 54 -26.77 1.44 1.74
N ASN A 55 -26.24 2.32 0.88
CA ASN A 55 -26.60 2.40 -0.53
C ASN A 55 -25.35 2.16 -1.39
N PRO A 56 -25.37 1.26 -2.38
CA PRO A 56 -24.24 1.00 -3.27
C PRO A 56 -23.68 2.25 -3.96
N ARG A 57 -24.53 3.21 -4.34
CA ARG A 57 -24.11 4.47 -4.97
C ARG A 57 -23.29 5.34 -4.02
N ASP A 58 -23.66 5.36 -2.75
CA ASP A 58 -22.92 6.12 -1.74
C ASP A 58 -21.54 5.50 -1.46
N GLY A 59 -21.46 4.17 -1.49
CA GLY A 59 -20.19 3.45 -1.43
C GLY A 59 -19.25 3.82 -2.58
N VAL A 60 -19.77 3.81 -3.82
CA VAL A 60 -19.01 4.24 -5.01
C VAL A 60 -18.53 5.68 -4.86
N ARG A 61 -19.43 6.61 -4.48
CA ARG A 61 -19.11 8.03 -4.33
C ARG A 61 -18.03 8.25 -3.25
N ALA A 62 -18.16 7.55 -2.12
CA ALA A 62 -17.19 7.66 -1.01
C ALA A 62 -15.79 7.19 -1.44
N VAL A 63 -15.70 6.04 -2.13
CA VAL A 63 -14.43 5.52 -2.64
C VAL A 63 -13.85 6.43 -3.72
N PHE A 64 -14.67 6.91 -4.66
CA PHE A 64 -14.26 7.84 -5.70
C PHE A 64 -13.66 9.12 -5.10
N ARG A 65 -14.40 9.75 -4.18
CA ARG A 65 -13.93 10.94 -3.46
C ARG A 65 -12.63 10.67 -2.71
N ARG A 66 -12.52 9.51 -2.05
CA ARG A 66 -11.28 9.13 -1.37
C ARG A 66 -10.09 9.03 -2.31
N GLY A 67 -10.28 8.49 -3.50
CA GLY A 67 -9.24 8.45 -4.54
C GLY A 67 -8.78 9.85 -4.96
N LEU A 68 -9.71 10.78 -5.17
CA LEU A 68 -9.39 12.18 -5.47
C LEU A 68 -8.68 12.87 -4.31
N GLU A 69 -9.14 12.66 -3.07
CA GLU A 69 -8.47 13.20 -1.87
C GLU A 69 -7.01 12.76 -1.80
N ILE A 70 -6.74 11.45 -2.01
CA ILE A 70 -5.38 10.91 -1.99
C ILE A 70 -4.54 11.49 -3.12
N PHE A 71 -5.12 11.68 -4.31
CA PHE A 71 -4.43 12.27 -5.44
C PHE A 71 -4.04 13.73 -5.17
N VAL A 72 -4.92 14.52 -4.58
CA VAL A 72 -4.61 15.91 -4.16
C VAL A 72 -3.56 15.91 -3.05
N LEU A 73 -3.70 15.02 -2.05
CA LEU A 73 -2.73 14.88 -0.97
C LEU A 73 -1.33 14.53 -1.48
N ALA A 74 -1.20 13.80 -2.59
CA ALA A 74 0.10 13.51 -3.20
C ALA A 74 0.85 14.79 -3.59
N PHE A 75 0.16 15.76 -4.19
CA PHE A 75 0.77 17.05 -4.54
C PHE A 75 1.04 17.92 -3.30
N LEU A 76 0.11 17.94 -2.34
CA LEU A 76 0.31 18.69 -1.09
C LEU A 76 1.54 18.16 -0.32
N PHE A 77 1.75 16.85 -0.31
CA PHE A 77 2.94 16.23 0.26
C PHE A 77 4.23 16.72 -0.44
N ARG A 78 4.21 16.83 -1.77
CA ARG A 78 5.35 17.34 -2.54
C ARG A 78 5.59 18.84 -2.33
N VAL A 79 4.53 19.62 -2.25
CA VAL A 79 4.63 21.05 -1.90
C VAL A 79 5.25 21.22 -0.52
N GLN A 80 4.80 20.43 0.48
CA GLN A 80 5.39 20.47 1.80
C GLN A 80 6.87 20.10 1.78
N GLY A 81 7.25 19.00 1.11
CA GLY A 81 8.65 18.59 0.98
C GLY A 81 9.51 19.67 0.33
N PHE A 82 8.99 20.36 -0.69
CA PHE A 82 9.66 21.48 -1.35
C PHE A 82 9.87 22.67 -0.40
N LEU A 83 8.86 22.99 0.44
CA LEU A 83 8.93 24.11 1.40
C LEU A 83 9.88 23.80 2.57
N VAL A 84 9.87 22.55 3.04
CA VAL A 84 10.68 22.12 4.20
C VAL A 84 12.13 21.86 3.81
N THR A 85 12.39 21.48 2.54
CA THR A 85 13.74 21.19 2.02
C THR A 85 14.04 22.09 0.84
N PRO A 86 14.34 23.39 1.06
CA PRO A 86 14.59 24.34 -0.02
C PRO A 86 15.87 23.99 -0.83
N GLY A 87 15.86 24.39 -2.10
CA GLY A 87 16.99 24.20 -3.02
C GLY A 87 16.75 23.16 -4.12
N GLY A 88 15.61 22.47 -4.11
CA GLY A 88 15.18 21.63 -5.22
C GLY A 88 14.49 22.43 -6.33
N PRO A 89 14.51 21.99 -7.61
CA PRO A 89 13.76 22.62 -8.68
C PRO A 89 12.24 22.45 -8.44
N LEU A 90 11.44 23.48 -8.80
CA LEU A 90 9.96 23.45 -8.72
C LEU A 90 9.34 22.22 -9.38
N LEU A 91 10.02 21.69 -10.39
CA LEU A 91 9.59 20.49 -11.12
C LEU A 91 9.40 19.26 -10.21
N LEU A 92 10.09 19.21 -9.06
CA LEU A 92 9.95 18.10 -8.08
C LEU A 92 8.57 18.05 -7.41
N ILE A 93 7.79 19.15 -7.44
CA ILE A 93 6.39 19.15 -6.95
C ILE A 93 5.54 18.19 -7.78
N PHE A 94 5.87 17.99 -9.05
CA PHE A 94 5.15 17.11 -9.97
C PHE A 94 5.73 15.68 -10.04
N ARG A 95 6.70 15.35 -9.20
CA ARG A 95 7.27 14.01 -9.13
C ARG A 95 6.19 12.99 -8.83
N VAL A 96 6.12 11.93 -9.65
CA VAL A 96 5.15 10.86 -9.50
C VAL A 96 5.61 9.87 -8.44
N ASP A 97 4.82 9.75 -7.38
CA ASP A 97 5.07 8.88 -6.23
C ASP A 97 3.92 7.90 -6.01
N VAL A 98 4.03 7.06 -5.00
CA VAL A 98 3.04 6.01 -4.68
C VAL A 98 1.62 6.55 -4.50
N LEU A 99 1.45 7.73 -3.87
CA LEU A 99 0.13 8.37 -3.71
C LEU A 99 -0.44 8.88 -5.05
N ASN A 100 0.43 9.36 -5.95
CA ASN A 100 0.01 9.77 -7.31
C ASN A 100 -0.49 8.59 -8.15
N VAL A 101 -0.02 7.37 -7.88
CA VAL A 101 -0.49 6.13 -8.50
C VAL A 101 -1.76 5.63 -7.80
N MET A 102 -1.76 5.66 -6.46
CA MET A 102 -2.84 5.12 -5.64
C MET A 102 -4.16 5.88 -5.84
N GLY A 103 -4.12 7.20 -5.90
CA GLY A 103 -5.32 8.03 -6.10
C GLY A 103 -6.10 7.65 -7.34
N PRO A 104 -5.53 7.75 -8.56
CA PRO A 104 -6.18 7.34 -9.80
C PRO A 104 -6.61 5.87 -9.84
N ALA A 105 -5.81 4.96 -9.25
CA ALA A 105 -6.17 3.55 -9.17
C ALA A 105 -7.43 3.32 -8.32
N ILE A 106 -7.58 4.03 -7.19
CA ILE A 106 -8.78 3.98 -6.34
C ILE A 106 -10.00 4.56 -7.08
N VAL A 107 -9.82 5.68 -7.79
CA VAL A 107 -10.89 6.26 -8.65
C VAL A 107 -11.35 5.24 -9.67
N ALA A 108 -10.43 4.60 -10.39
CA ALA A 108 -10.76 3.58 -11.38
C ALA A 108 -11.44 2.35 -10.74
N CYS A 109 -10.99 1.91 -9.55
CA CYS A 109 -11.68 0.85 -8.79
C CYS A 109 -13.13 1.24 -8.45
N ALA A 110 -13.37 2.49 -8.03
CA ALA A 110 -14.73 2.96 -7.74
C ALA A 110 -15.63 2.90 -8.98
N LEU A 111 -15.12 3.28 -10.15
CA LEU A 111 -15.84 3.21 -11.42
C LEU A 111 -16.17 1.76 -11.81
N LEU A 112 -15.20 0.84 -11.70
CA LEU A 112 -15.42 -0.58 -11.98
C LEU A 112 -16.39 -1.21 -10.98
N TRP A 113 -16.33 -0.83 -9.69
CA TRP A 113 -17.30 -1.27 -8.70
C TRP A 113 -18.73 -0.83 -9.07
N GLY A 114 -18.89 0.43 -9.49
CA GLY A 114 -20.18 0.97 -9.91
C GLY A 114 -20.73 0.36 -11.19
N ALA A 115 -19.86 -0.04 -12.10
CA ALA A 115 -20.24 -0.68 -13.37
C ALA A 115 -20.60 -2.17 -13.20
N ALA A 116 -20.11 -2.83 -12.14
CA ALA A 116 -20.31 -4.25 -11.91
C ALA A 116 -21.73 -4.53 -11.41
N ARG A 117 -22.45 -5.41 -12.10
CA ARG A 117 -23.87 -5.76 -11.79
C ARG A 117 -24.01 -6.89 -10.77
N SER A 118 -22.94 -7.62 -10.47
CA SER A 118 -22.95 -8.73 -9.52
C SER A 118 -21.63 -8.84 -8.76
N PRO A 119 -21.58 -9.54 -7.60
CA PRO A 119 -20.35 -9.82 -6.89
C PRO A 119 -19.29 -10.51 -7.76
N ALA A 120 -19.69 -11.53 -8.53
CA ALA A 120 -18.78 -12.23 -9.43
C ALA A 120 -18.22 -11.29 -10.52
N ALA A 121 -19.04 -10.38 -11.07
CA ALA A 121 -18.57 -9.38 -12.02
C ALA A 121 -17.55 -8.41 -11.39
N ARG A 122 -17.68 -8.05 -10.11
CA ARG A 122 -16.70 -7.21 -9.40
C ARG A 122 -15.34 -7.91 -9.32
N VAL A 123 -15.34 -9.16 -8.87
CA VAL A 123 -14.11 -9.98 -8.79
C VAL A 123 -13.47 -10.12 -10.16
N ALA A 124 -14.27 -10.44 -11.19
CA ALA A 124 -13.77 -10.61 -12.56
C ALA A 124 -13.19 -9.31 -13.14
N LEU A 125 -13.88 -8.17 -12.97
CA LEU A 125 -13.40 -6.87 -13.47
C LEU A 125 -12.09 -6.43 -12.77
N PHE A 126 -12.02 -6.57 -11.45
CA PHE A 126 -10.80 -6.23 -10.73
C PHE A 126 -9.64 -7.16 -11.07
N GLY A 127 -9.90 -8.47 -11.16
CA GLY A 127 -8.89 -9.46 -11.56
C GLY A 127 -8.39 -9.21 -12.99
N ALA A 128 -9.32 -8.98 -13.93
CA ALA A 128 -8.98 -8.67 -15.31
C ALA A 128 -8.17 -7.38 -15.43
N ALA A 129 -8.54 -6.32 -14.69
CA ALA A 129 -7.79 -5.07 -14.66
C ALA A 129 -6.37 -5.26 -14.10
N ALA A 130 -6.21 -6.04 -13.00
CA ALA A 130 -4.91 -6.35 -12.44
C ALA A 130 -4.01 -7.08 -13.44
N ILE A 131 -4.55 -8.10 -14.12
CA ILE A 131 -3.84 -8.88 -15.14
C ILE A 131 -3.50 -7.98 -16.34
N ALA A 132 -4.46 -7.23 -16.85
CA ALA A 132 -4.26 -6.34 -18.00
C ALA A 132 -3.15 -5.31 -17.72
N ILE A 133 -3.15 -4.69 -16.55
CA ILE A 133 -2.12 -3.71 -16.13
C ILE A 133 -0.75 -4.39 -16.04
N ALA A 134 -0.67 -5.59 -15.45
CA ALA A 134 0.59 -6.32 -15.34
C ALA A 134 1.14 -6.70 -16.71
N MET A 135 0.29 -7.28 -17.59
CA MET A 135 0.68 -7.70 -18.94
C MET A 135 1.00 -6.53 -19.86
N ALA A 136 0.28 -5.41 -19.76
CA ALA A 136 0.54 -4.22 -20.56
C ALA A 136 1.79 -3.45 -20.12
N SER A 137 2.29 -3.65 -18.89
CA SER A 137 3.38 -2.87 -18.31
C SER A 137 4.65 -2.82 -19.18
N PRO A 138 5.21 -3.95 -19.66
CA PRO A 138 6.39 -3.90 -20.52
C PRO A 138 6.11 -3.23 -21.88
N ILE A 139 4.93 -3.47 -22.44
CA ILE A 139 4.51 -2.92 -23.73
C ILE A 139 4.42 -1.39 -23.68
N VAL A 140 3.70 -0.88 -22.67
CA VAL A 140 3.50 0.58 -22.50
C VAL A 140 4.82 1.28 -22.23
N ARG A 141 5.69 0.70 -21.40
CA ARG A 141 6.99 1.30 -21.09
C ARG A 141 7.92 1.39 -22.30
N ALA A 142 7.84 0.44 -23.23
CA ALA A 142 8.65 0.40 -24.47
C ALA A 142 8.00 1.11 -25.66
N SER A 143 6.74 1.58 -25.50
CA SER A 143 5.96 2.11 -26.63
C SER A 143 6.39 3.52 -27.02
N ALA A 144 6.72 3.71 -28.31
CA ALA A 144 6.96 5.03 -28.92
C ALA A 144 5.71 5.93 -28.91
N LEU A 145 4.50 5.38 -28.72
CA LEU A 145 3.29 6.20 -28.57
C LEU A 145 3.34 7.04 -27.30
N VAL A 146 4.03 6.57 -26.26
CA VAL A 146 4.20 7.32 -25.02
C VAL A 146 5.03 8.60 -25.26
N ASP A 147 5.96 8.60 -26.22
CA ASP A 147 6.76 9.78 -26.57
C ASP A 147 5.92 10.92 -27.14
N ARG A 148 4.74 10.60 -27.72
CA ARG A 148 3.82 11.60 -28.28
C ARG A 148 2.92 12.26 -27.23
N LEU A 149 2.89 11.72 -26.00
CA LEU A 149 2.10 12.29 -24.92
C LEU A 149 2.83 13.49 -24.29
N PRO A 150 2.09 14.45 -23.70
CA PRO A 150 2.71 15.45 -22.85
C PRO A 150 3.58 14.82 -21.78
N VAL A 151 4.72 15.43 -21.48
CA VAL A 151 5.77 14.86 -20.60
C VAL A 151 5.24 14.43 -19.22
N TRP A 152 4.27 15.14 -18.68
CA TRP A 152 3.61 14.80 -17.41
C TRP A 152 2.94 13.43 -17.42
N PHE A 153 2.27 13.07 -18.52
CA PHE A 153 1.66 11.74 -18.69
C PHE A 153 2.71 10.65 -18.88
N GLN A 154 3.83 10.96 -19.55
CA GLN A 154 4.93 10.02 -19.69
C GLN A 154 5.48 9.59 -18.34
N TRP A 155 5.61 10.50 -17.36
CA TRP A 155 6.08 10.18 -16.00
C TRP A 155 5.18 9.21 -15.24
N TYR A 156 3.89 9.16 -15.58
CA TYR A 156 2.97 8.17 -15.03
C TYR A 156 3.09 6.80 -15.70
N LEU A 157 3.53 6.72 -16.92
CA LEU A 157 3.52 5.51 -17.74
C LEU A 157 4.86 4.78 -17.77
N ARG A 158 5.99 5.51 -17.71
CA ARG A 158 7.34 4.95 -17.74
C ARG A 158 8.28 5.65 -16.76
N PRO A 159 9.35 4.97 -16.31
CA PRO A 159 10.37 5.61 -15.48
C PRO A 159 11.01 6.83 -16.20
N ALA A 160 11.13 7.94 -15.49
CA ALA A 160 11.66 9.20 -15.99
C ALA A 160 12.69 9.80 -14.99
N GLY A 161 13.72 9.04 -14.67
CA GLY A 161 14.78 9.46 -13.74
C GLY A 161 14.20 9.87 -12.37
N GLU A 162 14.58 11.04 -11.89
CA GLU A 162 14.13 11.56 -10.59
C GLU A 162 12.66 11.99 -10.57
N GLN A 163 12.02 12.14 -11.73
CA GLN A 163 10.62 12.56 -11.82
C GLN A 163 9.61 11.43 -11.57
N THR A 164 10.07 10.19 -11.50
CA THR A 164 9.19 9.03 -11.33
C THR A 164 9.79 8.04 -10.34
N THR A 165 9.17 7.90 -9.17
CA THR A 165 9.47 6.80 -8.24
C THR A 165 8.61 5.58 -8.55
N PHE A 166 7.33 5.81 -8.88
CA PHE A 166 6.36 4.77 -9.20
C PHE A 166 5.58 5.15 -10.46
N THR A 167 5.37 4.20 -11.36
CA THR A 167 4.53 4.35 -12.55
C THR A 167 3.15 3.74 -12.31
N LEU A 168 2.12 4.12 -13.08
CA LEU A 168 0.81 3.47 -12.99
C LEU A 168 0.91 1.96 -13.27
N MET A 169 1.76 1.57 -14.22
CA MET A 169 1.97 0.17 -14.60
C MET A 169 3.35 -0.32 -14.15
N PRO A 170 3.44 -1.38 -13.33
CA PRO A 170 2.37 -2.28 -12.87
C PRO A 170 1.73 -1.89 -11.53
N TRP A 171 2.10 -0.78 -10.91
CA TRP A 171 1.81 -0.48 -9.50
C TRP A 171 0.32 -0.35 -9.20
N ALA A 172 -0.47 0.26 -10.09
CA ALA A 172 -1.93 0.31 -9.96
C ALA A 172 -2.55 -1.10 -9.94
N GLY A 173 -1.93 -2.07 -10.62
CA GLY A 173 -2.37 -3.47 -10.62
C GLY A 173 -2.47 -4.08 -9.22
N PHE A 174 -1.61 -3.67 -8.28
CA PHE A 174 -1.71 -4.13 -6.89
C PHE A 174 -3.00 -3.65 -6.20
N VAL A 175 -3.47 -2.43 -6.49
CA VAL A 175 -4.75 -1.94 -5.96
C VAL A 175 -5.90 -2.78 -6.49
N PHE A 176 -5.90 -3.09 -7.79
CA PHE A 176 -6.94 -3.93 -8.41
C PHE A 176 -6.88 -5.37 -7.91
N ALA A 177 -5.70 -5.97 -7.77
CA ALA A 177 -5.54 -7.31 -7.20
C ALA A 177 -6.05 -7.37 -5.75
N GLY A 178 -5.72 -6.35 -4.95
CA GLY A 178 -6.25 -6.20 -3.60
C GLY A 178 -7.78 -6.03 -3.57
N ALA A 179 -8.33 -5.24 -4.49
CA ALA A 179 -9.78 -5.08 -4.63
C ALA A 179 -10.50 -6.38 -5.01
N ALA A 180 -9.90 -7.21 -5.88
CA ALA A 180 -10.42 -8.54 -6.19
C ALA A 180 -10.46 -9.44 -4.95
N CYS A 181 -9.38 -9.51 -4.18
CA CYS A 181 -9.34 -10.25 -2.91
C CYS A 181 -10.37 -9.71 -1.90
N GLY A 182 -10.47 -8.38 -1.77
CA GLY A 182 -11.46 -7.74 -0.91
C GLY A 182 -12.90 -8.08 -1.29
N ALA A 183 -13.22 -8.10 -2.60
CA ALA A 183 -14.54 -8.46 -3.09
C ALA A 183 -14.89 -9.92 -2.75
N VAL A 184 -13.96 -10.86 -2.92
CA VAL A 184 -14.15 -12.26 -2.50
C VAL A 184 -14.38 -12.36 -1.00
N LEU A 185 -13.64 -11.62 -0.18
CA LEU A 185 -13.75 -11.67 1.29
C LEU A 185 -15.06 -11.06 1.81
N VAL A 186 -15.57 -9.99 1.19
CA VAL A 186 -16.87 -9.40 1.56
C VAL A 186 -17.99 -10.42 1.37
N GLU A 187 -18.03 -11.11 0.24
CA GLU A 187 -19.02 -12.15 -0.02
C GLU A 187 -18.85 -13.36 0.90
N ALA A 188 -17.60 -13.77 1.17
CA ALA A 188 -17.30 -14.85 2.10
C ALA A 188 -17.75 -14.53 3.52
N HIS A 189 -17.62 -13.29 3.95
CA HIS A 189 -18.08 -12.86 5.28
C HIS A 189 -19.60 -12.89 5.37
N ALA A 190 -20.30 -12.40 4.36
CA ALA A 190 -21.76 -12.41 4.28
C ALA A 190 -22.33 -13.86 4.26
N ALA A 191 -21.62 -14.78 3.59
CA ALA A 191 -22.02 -16.18 3.49
C ALA A 191 -21.53 -17.08 4.66
N GLY A 192 -20.79 -16.54 5.64
CA GLY A 192 -20.23 -17.34 6.75
C GLY A 192 -19.12 -18.32 6.32
N THR A 193 -18.54 -18.16 5.14
CA THR A 193 -17.55 -19.08 4.54
C THR A 193 -16.11 -18.59 4.63
N THR A 194 -15.86 -17.56 5.41
CA THR A 194 -14.58 -16.82 5.49
C THR A 194 -13.37 -17.76 5.66
N ARG A 195 -13.44 -18.77 6.53
CA ARG A 195 -12.33 -19.71 6.74
C ARG A 195 -11.98 -20.52 5.49
N ARG A 196 -13.01 -21.04 4.78
CA ARG A 196 -12.80 -21.79 3.51
C ARG A 196 -12.19 -20.91 2.43
N VAL A 197 -12.67 -19.69 2.34
CA VAL A 197 -12.18 -18.72 1.35
C VAL A 197 -10.74 -18.30 1.63
N HIS A 198 -10.34 -18.11 2.89
CA HIS A 198 -8.92 -17.89 3.21
C HIS A 198 -8.03 -19.06 2.81
N GLY A 199 -8.50 -20.32 3.00
CA GLY A 199 -7.80 -21.50 2.49
C GLY A 199 -7.65 -21.50 0.97
N ALA A 200 -8.72 -21.18 0.25
CA ALA A 200 -8.68 -21.07 -1.23
C ALA A 200 -7.77 -19.92 -1.70
N LEU A 201 -7.80 -18.77 -1.04
CA LEU A 201 -6.89 -17.65 -1.33
C LEU A 201 -5.43 -18.01 -1.08
N ALA A 202 -5.12 -18.73 0.00
CA ALA A 202 -3.76 -19.20 0.27
C ALA A 202 -3.28 -20.15 -0.84
N ALA A 203 -4.12 -21.10 -1.26
CA ALA A 203 -3.81 -22.01 -2.35
C ALA A 203 -3.64 -21.27 -3.70
N ALA A 204 -4.53 -20.34 -4.02
CA ALA A 204 -4.42 -19.49 -5.21
C ALA A 204 -3.14 -18.61 -5.17
N GLY A 205 -2.82 -18.07 -4.00
CA GLY A 205 -1.58 -17.33 -3.80
C GLY A 205 -0.33 -18.19 -4.03
N ALA A 206 -0.32 -19.42 -3.49
CA ALA A 206 0.77 -20.38 -3.73
C ALA A 206 0.90 -20.75 -5.20
N ALA A 207 -0.22 -20.96 -5.90
CA ALA A 207 -0.23 -21.21 -7.34
C ALA A 207 0.32 -20.02 -8.13
N LEU A 208 -0.05 -18.77 -7.77
CA LEU A 208 0.50 -17.55 -8.40
C LEU A 208 2.01 -17.44 -8.19
N VAL A 209 2.52 -17.75 -7.00
CA VAL A 209 3.96 -17.77 -6.70
C VAL A 209 4.65 -18.82 -7.56
N ALA A 210 4.14 -20.04 -7.60
CA ALA A 210 4.70 -21.14 -8.40
C ALA A 210 4.71 -20.79 -9.90
N ILE A 211 3.58 -20.34 -10.45
CA ILE A 211 3.47 -19.91 -11.86
C ILE A 211 4.45 -18.77 -12.14
N GLY A 212 4.55 -17.78 -11.22
CA GLY A 212 5.46 -16.65 -11.36
C GLY A 212 6.93 -17.10 -11.45
N PHE A 213 7.38 -18.02 -10.59
CA PHE A 213 8.74 -18.57 -10.66
C PHE A 213 8.97 -19.45 -11.89
N LEU A 214 8.01 -20.31 -12.23
CA LEU A 214 8.11 -21.16 -13.41
C LEU A 214 8.18 -20.35 -14.72
N THR A 215 7.40 -19.27 -14.80
CA THR A 215 7.41 -18.38 -15.97
C THR A 215 8.62 -17.45 -15.97
N ALA A 216 9.13 -17.04 -14.81
CA ALA A 216 10.38 -16.27 -14.71
C ALA A 216 11.61 -17.03 -15.21
N ALA A 217 11.60 -18.37 -15.10
CA ALA A 217 12.65 -19.23 -15.63
C ALA A 217 12.60 -19.41 -17.16
N ARG A 218 11.58 -18.90 -17.83
CA ARG A 218 11.41 -18.97 -19.29
C ARG A 218 11.86 -17.68 -19.97
N PRO A 219 12.24 -17.72 -21.25
CA PRO A 219 12.50 -16.51 -22.02
C PRO A 219 11.32 -15.55 -21.98
N SER A 220 11.61 -14.26 -21.90
CA SER A 220 10.56 -13.23 -21.89
C SER A 220 9.82 -13.21 -23.24
N ILE A 221 8.49 -13.13 -23.19
CA ILE A 221 7.64 -12.90 -24.37
C ILE A 221 7.70 -11.43 -24.85
N TYR A 222 8.32 -10.54 -24.08
CA TYR A 222 8.47 -9.13 -24.40
C TYR A 222 9.88 -8.85 -24.89
N ALA A 223 10.01 -7.98 -25.90
CA ALA A 223 11.30 -7.54 -26.42
C ALA A 223 12.14 -6.79 -25.35
N SER A 224 11.46 -6.09 -24.43
CA SER A 224 12.09 -5.40 -23.31
C SER A 224 11.24 -5.55 -22.06
N SER A 225 11.82 -6.11 -21.00
CA SER A 225 11.16 -6.28 -19.70
C SER A 225 12.20 -6.34 -18.59
N SER A 226 11.93 -5.67 -17.48
CA SER A 226 12.72 -5.77 -16.24
C SER A 226 11.99 -6.67 -15.25
N PHE A 227 12.63 -7.75 -14.80
CA PHE A 227 12.03 -8.65 -13.82
C PHE A 227 11.52 -7.90 -12.59
N TRP A 228 12.32 -6.99 -12.03
CA TRP A 228 12.02 -6.33 -10.76
C TRP A 228 10.99 -5.19 -10.83
N THR A 229 10.71 -4.66 -12.03
CA THR A 229 9.92 -3.42 -12.13
C THR A 229 8.76 -3.46 -13.10
N SER A 230 8.80 -4.32 -14.14
CA SER A 230 7.75 -4.34 -15.17
C SER A 230 7.26 -5.74 -15.54
N SER A 231 7.96 -6.81 -15.11
CA SER A 231 7.59 -8.18 -15.48
C SER A 231 6.26 -8.60 -14.84
N PRO A 232 5.34 -9.21 -15.61
CA PRO A 232 4.15 -9.85 -15.06
C PRO A 232 4.47 -10.98 -14.09
N THR A 233 5.60 -11.69 -14.26
CA THR A 233 6.02 -12.75 -13.35
C THR A 233 6.36 -12.22 -11.95
N TRP A 234 7.10 -11.11 -11.88
CA TRP A 234 7.36 -10.40 -10.64
C TRP A 234 6.06 -9.94 -9.95
N PHE A 235 5.12 -9.40 -10.74
CA PHE A 235 3.81 -8.98 -10.23
C PHE A 235 3.04 -10.17 -9.65
N ALA A 236 2.97 -11.30 -10.37
CA ALA A 236 2.28 -12.51 -9.93
C ALA A 236 2.88 -13.07 -8.62
N ILE A 237 4.22 -13.16 -8.51
CA ILE A 237 4.91 -13.62 -7.30
C ILE A 237 4.51 -12.74 -6.11
N ARG A 238 4.55 -11.42 -6.27
CA ARG A 238 4.20 -10.51 -5.17
C ARG A 238 2.73 -10.59 -4.78
N VAL A 239 1.81 -10.58 -5.74
CA VAL A 239 0.38 -10.74 -5.44
C VAL A 239 0.12 -12.07 -4.73
N GLY A 240 0.76 -13.15 -5.17
CA GLY A 240 0.67 -14.45 -4.53
C GLY A 240 1.13 -14.42 -3.07
N ILE A 241 2.30 -13.86 -2.80
CA ILE A 241 2.86 -13.71 -1.44
C ILE A 241 1.92 -12.84 -0.56
N LEU A 242 1.41 -11.72 -1.09
CA LEU A 242 0.51 -10.85 -0.34
C LEU A 242 -0.81 -11.56 0.02
N THR A 243 -1.32 -12.38 -0.90
CA THR A 243 -2.56 -13.15 -0.68
C THR A 243 -2.36 -14.26 0.37
N ILE A 244 -1.19 -14.93 0.34
CA ILE A 244 -0.81 -15.90 1.39
C ILE A 244 -0.67 -15.19 2.75
N ALA A 245 0.02 -14.05 2.78
CA ALA A 245 0.22 -13.28 4.00
C ALA A 245 -1.11 -12.84 4.63
N LEU A 246 -2.09 -12.41 3.83
CA LEU A 246 -3.43 -12.08 4.31
C LEU A 246 -4.10 -13.27 5.01
N SER A 247 -4.01 -14.45 4.39
CA SER A 247 -4.57 -15.67 4.95
C SER A 247 -3.83 -16.11 6.22
N GLY A 248 -2.51 -15.90 6.27
CA GLY A 248 -1.70 -16.11 7.46
C GLY A 248 -2.11 -15.18 8.61
N PHE A 249 -2.33 -13.91 8.34
CA PHE A 249 -2.83 -12.96 9.35
C PHE A 249 -4.23 -13.31 9.85
N TYR A 250 -5.12 -13.84 9.00
CA TYR A 250 -6.41 -14.34 9.43
C TYR A 250 -6.28 -15.52 10.40
N VAL A 251 -5.40 -16.47 10.12
CA VAL A 251 -5.14 -17.61 11.02
C VAL A 251 -4.56 -17.13 12.35
N LEU A 252 -3.61 -16.19 12.29
CA LEU A 252 -2.99 -15.58 13.46
C LEU A 252 -4.01 -14.86 14.34
N ASP A 253 -4.89 -14.06 13.76
CA ASP A 253 -5.97 -13.37 14.45
C ASP A 253 -6.93 -14.36 15.10
N ALA A 254 -7.31 -15.42 14.39
CA ALA A 254 -8.16 -16.48 14.93
C ALA A 254 -7.49 -17.25 16.10
N ALA A 255 -6.18 -17.45 16.08
CA ALA A 255 -5.43 -18.07 17.16
C ALA A 255 -5.39 -17.17 18.39
N VAL A 256 -5.08 -15.88 18.22
CA VAL A 256 -5.05 -14.89 19.30
C VAL A 256 -6.42 -14.75 19.97
N ASN A 257 -7.51 -14.74 19.19
CA ASN A 257 -8.86 -14.57 19.72
C ASN A 257 -9.41 -15.83 20.41
N ARG A 258 -8.84 -17.02 20.16
CA ARG A 258 -9.20 -18.27 20.86
C ARG A 258 -8.65 -18.33 22.28
N GLU A 259 -7.49 -17.76 22.51
CA GLU A 259 -6.89 -17.64 23.83
C GLU A 259 -7.64 -16.55 24.62
N ARG A 260 -8.77 -16.92 25.25
CA ARG A 260 -9.59 -16.03 26.08
C ARG A 260 -8.75 -15.52 27.27
N GLY A 261 -8.09 -14.40 27.09
CA GLY A 261 -7.23 -13.77 28.09
C GLY A 261 -6.11 -13.03 27.38
N HIS A 262 -5.46 -12.08 28.07
CA HIS A 262 -4.35 -11.29 27.56
C HIS A 262 -3.17 -12.20 27.18
N SER A 263 -3.22 -12.80 25.98
CA SER A 263 -2.07 -13.57 25.50
C SER A 263 -0.92 -12.60 25.22
N ALA A 264 0.30 -13.01 25.55
CA ALA A 264 1.49 -12.24 25.21
C ALA A 264 1.50 -11.87 23.72
N LEU A 265 0.99 -12.77 22.87
CA LEU A 265 0.90 -12.56 21.42
C LEU A 265 -0.02 -11.39 21.06
N SER A 266 -1.17 -11.20 21.72
CA SER A 266 -2.07 -10.07 21.45
C SER A 266 -1.42 -8.72 21.77
N SER A 267 -0.65 -8.64 22.84
CA SER A 267 0.09 -7.41 23.20
C SER A 267 1.22 -7.09 22.21
N TRP A 268 1.90 -8.11 21.69
CA TRP A 268 2.94 -7.93 20.64
C TRP A 268 2.36 -7.48 19.30
N LEU A 269 1.14 -7.89 18.96
CA LEU A 269 0.48 -7.52 17.70
C LEU A 269 -0.29 -6.20 17.76
N ALA A 270 -0.62 -5.71 18.96
CA ALA A 270 -1.34 -4.45 19.14
C ALA A 270 -0.72 -3.24 18.40
N PRO A 271 0.61 -3.04 18.38
CA PRO A 271 1.24 -1.95 17.63
C PRO A 271 0.96 -1.99 16.13
N LEU A 272 0.82 -3.18 15.52
CA LEU A 272 0.51 -3.31 14.09
C LEU A 272 -0.85 -2.70 13.76
N GLY A 273 -1.86 -2.90 14.64
CA GLY A 273 -3.18 -2.29 14.51
C GLY A 273 -3.14 -0.76 14.62
N VAL A 274 -2.28 -0.23 15.49
CA VAL A 274 -2.06 1.22 15.65
C VAL A 274 -1.51 1.82 14.36
N PHE A 275 -0.45 1.24 13.80
CA PHE A 275 0.13 1.66 12.52
C PHE A 275 -0.87 1.54 11.36
N GLY A 276 -1.69 0.49 11.34
CA GLY A 276 -2.69 0.27 10.30
C GLY A 276 -3.73 1.39 10.24
N ARG A 277 -4.29 1.77 11.39
CA ARG A 277 -5.30 2.85 11.47
C ARG A 277 -4.75 4.23 11.15
N ALA A 278 -3.46 4.44 11.36
CA ALA A 278 -2.79 5.72 11.16
C ALA A 278 -1.87 5.74 9.92
N SER A 279 -2.06 4.82 8.99
CA SER A 279 -1.11 4.54 7.91
C SER A 279 -0.72 5.77 7.08
N LEU A 280 -1.67 6.62 6.69
CA LEU A 280 -1.39 7.83 5.92
C LEU A 280 -0.64 8.89 6.75
N PHE A 281 -0.96 9.02 8.04
CA PHE A 281 -0.26 9.92 8.95
C PHE A 281 1.21 9.48 9.14
N VAL A 282 1.43 8.18 9.37
CA VAL A 282 2.77 7.62 9.50
C VAL A 282 3.53 7.75 8.19
N TYR A 283 2.88 7.46 7.04
CA TYR A 283 3.47 7.65 5.72
C TYR A 283 4.00 9.07 5.55
N TRP A 284 3.16 10.06 5.83
CA TRP A 284 3.48 11.47 5.66
C TRP A 284 4.69 11.89 6.50
N ILE A 285 4.66 11.58 7.80
CA ILE A 285 5.69 12.06 8.72
C ILE A 285 7.00 11.29 8.56
N HIS A 286 6.97 9.96 8.39
CA HIS A 286 8.23 9.21 8.35
C HIS A 286 9.06 9.51 7.10
N VAL A 287 8.42 9.74 5.95
CA VAL A 287 9.16 10.08 4.72
C VAL A 287 9.86 11.43 4.88
N GLU A 288 9.18 12.43 5.44
CA GLU A 288 9.78 13.74 5.71
C GLU A 288 10.94 13.65 6.73
N LEU A 289 10.79 12.85 7.78
CA LEU A 289 11.84 12.68 8.78
C LEU A 289 13.03 11.86 8.26
N VAL A 290 12.80 10.89 7.38
CA VAL A 290 13.85 10.02 6.83
C VAL A 290 14.66 10.72 5.75
N TYR A 291 14.02 11.47 4.85
CA TYR A 291 14.69 12.10 3.70
C TYR A 291 14.94 13.60 3.87
N GLY A 292 14.25 14.24 4.81
CA GLY A 292 14.36 15.67 5.08
C GLY A 292 15.58 16.05 5.94
N TYR A 293 15.61 17.29 6.38
CA TYR A 293 16.71 17.85 7.19
C TYR A 293 16.95 17.14 8.51
N ALA A 294 15.93 16.52 9.10
CA ALA A 294 16.06 15.83 10.38
C ALA A 294 17.11 14.70 10.35
N SER A 295 17.36 14.12 9.16
CA SER A 295 18.30 13.01 8.99
C SER A 295 19.64 13.38 8.39
N TRP A 296 19.91 14.66 8.10
CA TRP A 296 21.13 15.11 7.40
C TRP A 296 22.43 14.66 8.06
N LEU A 297 22.45 14.55 9.40
CA LEU A 297 23.65 14.16 10.17
C LEU A 297 24.09 12.71 9.90
N TRP A 298 23.13 11.79 9.68
CA TRP A 298 23.41 10.35 9.51
C TRP A 298 23.06 9.81 8.15
N ARG A 299 22.62 10.66 7.23
CA ARG A 299 22.29 10.29 5.86
C ARG A 299 23.50 9.66 5.16
N HIS A 300 23.34 8.40 4.69
CA HIS A 300 24.38 7.58 4.07
C HIS A 300 25.65 7.37 4.92
N ARG A 301 25.51 7.37 6.25
CA ARG A 301 26.66 7.25 7.17
C ARG A 301 26.61 6.04 8.08
N LEU A 302 25.45 5.38 8.21
CA LEU A 302 25.30 4.29 9.17
C LEU A 302 25.77 2.94 8.58
N PRO A 303 26.52 2.11 9.30
CA PRO A 303 26.69 0.71 8.95
C PRO A 303 25.35 -0.04 9.10
N LEU A 304 25.22 -1.21 8.47
CA LEU A 304 23.94 -1.93 8.40
C LEU A 304 23.33 -2.24 9.77
N TRP A 305 24.15 -2.66 10.74
CA TRP A 305 23.68 -2.92 12.11
C TRP A 305 23.14 -1.66 12.80
N ALA A 306 23.77 -0.52 12.60
CA ALA A 306 23.31 0.75 13.16
C ALA A 306 22.04 1.24 12.46
N THR A 307 21.92 1.00 11.15
CA THR A 307 20.65 1.27 10.43
C THR A 307 19.52 0.39 10.97
N ALA A 308 19.78 -0.89 11.27
CA ALA A 308 18.78 -1.77 11.89
C ALA A 308 18.34 -1.28 13.28
N ALA A 309 19.31 -0.87 14.13
CA ALA A 309 19.00 -0.28 15.42
C ALA A 309 18.21 1.04 15.29
N ALA A 310 18.61 1.90 14.36
CA ALA A 310 17.92 3.15 14.06
C ALA A 310 16.49 2.92 13.52
N PHE A 311 16.29 1.88 12.70
CA PHE A 311 14.95 1.47 12.25
C PHE A 311 14.04 1.13 13.44
N VAL A 312 14.52 0.34 14.40
CA VAL A 312 13.74 -0.01 15.60
C VAL A 312 13.40 1.23 16.43
N ALA A 313 14.41 2.08 16.71
CA ALA A 313 14.22 3.32 17.46
C ALA A 313 13.24 4.27 16.74
N PHE A 314 13.39 4.42 15.43
CA PHE A 314 12.51 5.28 14.62
C PHE A 314 11.09 4.71 14.50
N SER A 315 10.92 3.40 14.39
CA SER A 315 9.59 2.76 14.43
C SER A 315 8.90 3.00 15.78
N SER A 316 9.64 2.93 16.88
CA SER A 316 9.13 3.26 18.23
C SER A 316 8.72 4.72 18.35
N LEU A 317 9.51 5.64 17.78
CA LEU A 317 9.17 7.07 17.70
C LEU A 317 7.87 7.29 16.92
N MET A 318 7.71 6.63 15.75
CA MET A 318 6.49 6.73 14.94
C MET A 318 5.27 6.16 15.68
N TYR A 319 5.44 5.06 16.41
CA TYR A 319 4.39 4.53 17.29
C TYR A 319 3.96 5.56 18.35
N GLY A 320 4.94 6.16 19.05
CA GLY A 320 4.69 7.23 20.03
C GLY A 320 3.96 8.42 19.42
N ALA A 321 4.33 8.84 18.19
CA ALA A 321 3.68 9.93 17.47
C ALA A 321 2.20 9.61 17.16
N VAL A 322 1.87 8.35 16.78
CA VAL A 322 0.48 7.94 16.56
C VAL A 322 -0.31 7.96 17.87
N VAL A 323 0.25 7.41 18.95
CA VAL A 323 -0.40 7.41 20.27
C VAL A 323 -0.66 8.84 20.76
N LEU A 324 0.31 9.74 20.60
CA LEU A 324 0.16 11.16 20.96
C LEU A 324 -0.95 11.83 20.14
N ARG A 325 -0.94 11.62 18.81
CA ARG A 325 -2.00 12.14 17.92
C ARG A 325 -3.37 11.68 18.38
N ASP A 326 -3.53 10.38 18.65
CA ASP A 326 -4.82 9.82 19.04
C ASP A 326 -5.29 10.36 20.39
N ARG A 327 -4.38 10.59 21.36
CA ARG A 327 -4.69 11.26 22.63
C ARG A 327 -5.17 12.71 22.40
N VAL A 328 -4.48 13.48 21.57
CA VAL A 328 -4.85 14.87 21.25
C VAL A 328 -6.22 14.92 20.57
N LEU A 329 -6.49 14.02 19.65
CA LEU A 329 -7.78 13.97 18.96
C LEU A 329 -8.94 13.58 19.90
N THR A 330 -8.70 12.68 20.86
CA THR A 330 -9.71 12.32 21.87
C THR A 330 -10.01 13.47 22.84
N LEU A 331 -8.99 14.22 23.24
CA LEU A 331 -9.17 15.39 24.11
C LEU A 331 -9.94 16.53 23.42
N ARG A 332 -9.82 16.66 22.09
CA ARG A 332 -10.51 17.68 21.29
C ARG A 332 -11.94 17.31 20.90
N ARG A 333 -12.39 16.06 21.12
CA ARG A 333 -13.79 15.69 20.89
C ARG A 333 -14.65 16.32 21.98
N PRO A 334 -15.62 17.21 21.65
CA PRO A 334 -16.53 17.74 22.66
C PRO A 334 -17.26 16.56 23.31
N ARG A 335 -17.28 16.52 24.64
CA ARG A 335 -18.14 15.58 25.37
C ARG A 335 -19.56 15.83 24.88
N ARG A 336 -20.12 14.90 24.13
CA ARG A 336 -21.57 14.86 23.86
C ARG A 336 -22.23 14.78 25.23
N SER A 337 -22.77 15.88 25.69
CA SER A 337 -23.62 15.97 26.89
C SER A 337 -24.77 14.99 26.66
N GLY A 338 -24.78 13.92 27.45
CA GLY A 338 -25.92 13.03 27.53
C GLY A 338 -27.09 13.77 28.17
N ALA A 339 -27.91 14.41 27.35
CA ALA A 339 -29.23 14.79 27.77
C ALA A 339 -30.07 13.50 27.88
N VAL A 340 -30.02 12.87 29.04
CA VAL A 340 -31.03 11.92 29.46
C VAL A 340 -32.27 12.79 29.81
N THR A 341 -33.16 12.92 28.85
CA THR A 341 -34.52 13.38 29.14
C THR A 341 -35.22 12.28 29.93
N HIS A 342 -35.24 12.42 31.26
CA HIS A 342 -36.23 11.74 32.07
C HIS A 342 -37.62 12.28 31.66
N ALA A 343 -38.32 11.55 30.82
CA ALA A 343 -39.77 11.68 30.70
C ALA A 343 -40.38 11.08 31.96
N ALA A 344 -40.95 11.92 32.82
CA ALA A 344 -41.76 11.49 33.93
C ALA A 344 -43.07 10.88 33.39
N PRO A 345 -43.57 9.77 33.98
CA PRO A 345 -44.88 9.24 33.63
C PRO A 345 -45.97 10.11 34.32
N ALA A 346 -46.97 10.49 33.52
CA ALA A 346 -48.25 10.95 33.98
C ALA A 346 -49.29 9.86 33.74
#